data_a7861a98595c660d29b4bf2ed4f9fae9
#
_entry.id   a7861a98595c660d29b4bf2ed4f9fae9
#
_cell.length_a   1.000
_cell.length_b   1.000
_cell.length_c   1.000
_cell.angle_alpha   90.00
_cell.angle_beta   90.00
_cell.angle_gamma   90.00
#
_symmetry.space_group_name_H-M   'P 1'
#
loop_
_entity.id
_entity.type
_entity.pdbx_description
1 polymer ?
#
loop_
_entity_poly.entity_id
_entity_poly.type
_entity_poly.pdbx_seq_one_letter_code
_entity_poly.pdbx_strand_id
1 'polypeptide(L)'
;MGETSFDTAVRLAVMDSFVGGTTPSVGAVARTLGAEIAAVEGAFDRLAAGRAIVLTPGTRDIRMAAPFAGVPTDFRVRVGERSYYANCIWDAVGVPAMLAGAAPSADARIETECADCSAPVGLTVDAGRLTTDVPGAVVHFAVPAARWWADIVFT
;
A
#
# COMPACT_ATOMS: atom_id res chain seq x y z
N MET A 1 -12.97 18.49 -7.35
CA MET A 1 -14.22 17.71 -7.44
C MET A 1 -14.12 16.67 -6.33
N GLY A 2 -15.11 16.63 -5.42
CA GLY A 2 -15.07 15.71 -4.27
C GLY A 2 -15.29 14.25 -4.70
N GLU A 3 -14.79 13.29 -3.89
CA GLU A 3 -15.04 11.85 -4.06
C GLU A 3 -16.54 11.57 -3.99
N THR A 4 -17.08 10.82 -4.94
CA THR A 4 -18.48 10.41 -4.94
C THR A 4 -18.71 9.21 -4.01
N SER A 5 -19.97 8.91 -3.64
CA SER A 5 -20.27 7.70 -2.87
C SER A 5 -19.84 6.41 -3.58
N PHE A 6 -19.89 6.38 -4.90
CA PHE A 6 -19.43 5.25 -5.71
C PHE A 6 -17.89 5.16 -5.69
N ASP A 7 -17.19 6.29 -5.80
CA ASP A 7 -15.71 6.29 -5.70
C ASP A 7 -15.26 5.79 -4.33
N THR A 8 -15.94 6.17 -3.26
CA THR A 8 -15.70 5.65 -1.91
C THR A 8 -15.89 4.14 -1.85
N ALA A 9 -16.98 3.60 -2.43
CA ALA A 9 -17.22 2.16 -2.48
C ALA A 9 -16.12 1.43 -3.26
N VAL A 10 -15.69 1.99 -4.40
CA VAL A 10 -14.59 1.45 -5.20
C VAL A 10 -13.29 1.46 -4.41
N ARG A 11 -12.96 2.56 -3.73
CA ARG A 11 -11.75 2.68 -2.90
C ARG A 11 -11.75 1.66 -1.76
N LEU A 12 -12.88 1.46 -1.09
CA LEU A 12 -13.00 0.44 -0.03
C LEU A 12 -12.81 -0.97 -0.59
N ALA A 13 -13.42 -1.30 -1.73
CA ALA A 13 -13.22 -2.61 -2.37
C ALA A 13 -11.77 -2.86 -2.80
N VAL A 14 -11.05 -1.80 -3.22
CA VAL A 14 -9.62 -1.85 -3.49
C VAL A 14 -8.84 -2.18 -2.21
N MET A 15 -9.12 -1.48 -1.11
CA MET A 15 -8.45 -1.70 0.17
C MET A 15 -8.75 -3.09 0.74
N ASP A 16 -10.00 -3.55 0.68
CA ASP A 16 -10.41 -4.89 1.13
C ASP A 16 -9.68 -5.99 0.35
N SER A 17 -9.45 -5.79 -0.96
CA SER A 17 -8.67 -6.72 -1.79
C SER A 17 -7.23 -6.81 -1.30
N PHE A 18 -6.57 -5.69 -1.03
CA PHE A 18 -5.21 -5.67 -0.48
C PHE A 18 -5.16 -6.30 0.91
N VAL A 19 -6.07 -5.96 1.80
CA VAL A 19 -6.19 -6.60 3.14
C VAL A 19 -6.37 -8.11 3.00
N GLY A 20 -7.12 -8.56 1.99
CA GLY A 20 -7.27 -9.96 1.62
C GLY A 20 -6.00 -10.62 1.06
N GLY A 21 -4.94 -9.86 0.77
CA GLY A 21 -3.69 -10.36 0.21
C GLY A 21 -3.69 -10.47 -1.31
N THR A 22 -4.60 -9.77 -2.00
CA THR A 22 -4.69 -9.79 -3.46
C THR A 22 -4.59 -8.39 -4.04
N THR A 23 -3.87 -8.25 -5.17
CA THR A 23 -3.85 -6.98 -5.92
C THR A 23 -5.18 -6.84 -6.68
N PRO A 24 -5.96 -5.77 -6.44
CA PRO A 24 -7.24 -5.58 -7.09
C PRO A 24 -7.08 -5.19 -8.57
N SER A 25 -7.97 -5.71 -9.41
CA SER A 25 -8.13 -5.27 -10.79
C SER A 25 -9.49 -4.61 -10.99
N VAL A 26 -9.64 -3.81 -12.04
CA VAL A 26 -10.94 -3.20 -12.43
C VAL A 26 -12.04 -4.27 -12.47
N GLY A 27 -11.78 -5.39 -13.17
CA GLY A 27 -12.75 -6.47 -13.29
C GLY A 27 -13.09 -7.17 -11.97
N ALA A 28 -12.14 -7.31 -11.04
CA ALA A 28 -12.40 -7.87 -9.73
C ALA A 28 -13.27 -6.93 -8.90
N VAL A 29 -12.96 -5.65 -8.87
CA VAL A 29 -13.74 -4.62 -8.17
C VAL A 29 -15.14 -4.50 -8.75
N ALA A 30 -15.29 -4.52 -10.09
CA ALA A 30 -16.59 -4.50 -10.75
C ALA A 30 -17.48 -5.69 -10.33
N ARG A 31 -16.93 -6.89 -10.30
CA ARG A 31 -17.65 -8.07 -9.80
C ARG A 31 -18.06 -7.95 -8.34
N THR A 32 -17.15 -7.48 -7.48
CA THR A 32 -17.43 -7.30 -6.04
C THR A 32 -18.57 -6.32 -5.80
N LEU A 33 -18.63 -5.24 -6.58
CA LEU A 33 -19.64 -4.20 -6.42
C LEU A 33 -20.91 -4.42 -7.25
N GLY A 34 -20.94 -5.44 -8.12
CA GLY A 34 -22.03 -5.62 -9.08
C GLY A 34 -22.17 -4.44 -10.06
N ALA A 35 -21.04 -3.82 -10.42
CA ALA A 35 -21.01 -2.62 -11.22
C ALA A 35 -20.47 -2.87 -12.64
N GLU A 36 -20.82 -2.00 -13.57
CA GLU A 36 -20.27 -2.02 -14.91
C GLU A 36 -18.76 -1.69 -14.90
N ILE A 37 -17.96 -2.40 -15.73
CA ILE A 37 -16.52 -2.22 -15.83
C ILE A 37 -16.18 -0.75 -16.12
N ALA A 38 -16.85 -0.12 -17.09
CA ALA A 38 -16.61 1.28 -17.45
C ALA A 38 -16.86 2.26 -16.29
N ALA A 39 -17.81 1.96 -15.41
CA ALA A 39 -18.06 2.79 -14.23
C ALA A 39 -16.89 2.71 -13.23
N VAL A 40 -16.34 1.50 -13.01
CA VAL A 40 -15.18 1.27 -12.13
C VAL A 40 -13.91 1.87 -12.73
N GLU A 41 -13.70 1.76 -14.05
CA GLU A 41 -12.60 2.43 -14.76
C GLU A 41 -12.64 3.94 -14.54
N GLY A 42 -13.78 4.56 -14.71
CA GLY A 42 -13.96 6.00 -14.45
C GLY A 42 -13.73 6.36 -12.98
N ALA A 43 -14.07 5.49 -12.03
CA ALA A 43 -13.78 5.69 -10.63
C ALA A 43 -12.27 5.59 -10.34
N PHE A 44 -11.56 4.63 -10.94
CA PHE A 44 -10.10 4.53 -10.83
C PHE A 44 -9.42 5.79 -11.34
N ASP A 45 -9.84 6.30 -12.49
CA ASP A 45 -9.29 7.55 -13.06
C ASP A 45 -9.52 8.74 -12.11
N ARG A 46 -10.70 8.86 -11.49
CA ARG A 46 -11.00 9.93 -10.53
C ARG A 46 -10.22 9.77 -9.22
N LEU A 47 -10.12 8.55 -8.69
CA LEU A 47 -9.35 8.26 -7.47
C LEU A 47 -7.86 8.56 -7.69
N ALA A 48 -7.32 8.24 -8.87
CA ALA A 48 -5.94 8.58 -9.23
C ALA A 48 -5.75 10.10 -9.37
N ALA A 49 -6.66 10.79 -10.03
CA ALA A 49 -6.64 12.27 -10.12
C ALA A 49 -6.76 12.92 -8.73
N GLY A 50 -7.53 12.31 -7.81
CA GLY A 50 -7.69 12.71 -6.42
C GLY A 50 -6.54 12.28 -5.50
N ARG A 51 -5.52 11.59 -6.02
CA ARG A 51 -4.36 11.10 -5.25
C ARG A 51 -4.72 10.07 -4.17
N ALA A 52 -5.83 9.37 -4.32
CA ALA A 52 -6.23 8.28 -3.43
C ALA A 52 -5.55 6.95 -3.79
N ILE A 53 -5.23 6.75 -5.07
CA ILE A 53 -4.46 5.64 -5.61
C ILE A 53 -3.45 6.15 -6.65
N VAL A 54 -2.45 5.34 -6.97
CA VAL A 54 -1.54 5.57 -8.10
C VAL A 54 -1.70 4.42 -9.08
N LEU A 55 -1.92 4.74 -10.34
CA LEU A 55 -2.00 3.75 -11.42
C LEU A 55 -0.64 3.60 -12.11
N THR A 56 -0.38 2.42 -12.66
CA THR A 56 0.75 2.19 -13.54
C THR A 56 0.55 2.99 -14.82
N PRO A 57 1.56 3.77 -15.27
CA PRO A 57 1.43 4.59 -16.47
C PRO A 57 0.92 3.80 -17.68
N GLY A 58 -0.09 4.34 -18.37
CA GLY A 58 -0.69 3.72 -19.55
C GLY A 58 -1.64 2.56 -19.29
N THR A 59 -1.87 2.19 -18.03
CA THR A 59 -2.81 1.12 -17.64
C THR A 59 -3.75 1.60 -16.53
N ARG A 60 -4.68 0.73 -16.10
CA ARG A 60 -5.46 0.91 -14.88
C ARG A 60 -5.08 -0.10 -13.79
N ASP A 61 -3.88 -0.68 -13.89
CA ASP A 61 -3.34 -1.50 -12.82
C ASP A 61 -2.91 -0.61 -11.65
N ILE A 62 -3.32 -0.95 -10.47
CA ILE A 62 -2.97 -0.18 -9.27
C ILE A 62 -1.50 -0.44 -8.95
N ARG A 63 -0.70 0.63 -8.99
CA ARG A 63 0.68 0.62 -8.54
C ARG A 63 0.76 0.83 -7.03
N MET A 64 -0.03 1.77 -6.49
CA MET A 64 -0.04 2.09 -5.06
C MET A 64 -1.47 2.38 -4.59
N ALA A 65 -1.82 1.86 -3.44
CA ALA A 65 -2.94 2.31 -2.61
C ALA A 65 -2.44 2.26 -1.15
N ALA A 66 -1.84 3.38 -0.70
CA ALA A 66 -1.11 3.42 0.56
C ALA A 66 -1.91 2.80 1.73
N PRO A 67 -1.26 1.94 2.52
CA PRO A 67 0.17 1.62 2.55
C PRO A 67 0.61 0.48 1.58
N PHE A 68 -0.28 -0.09 0.78
CA PHE A 68 0.00 -1.24 -0.07
C PHE A 68 0.58 -0.82 -1.42
N ALA A 69 1.56 -1.59 -1.91
CA ALA A 69 1.98 -1.56 -3.31
C ALA A 69 1.30 -2.69 -4.08
N GLY A 70 0.80 -2.36 -5.28
CA GLY A 70 0.21 -3.32 -6.21
C GLY A 70 1.25 -4.02 -7.10
N VAL A 71 2.51 -3.66 -6.95
CA VAL A 71 3.66 -4.22 -7.66
C VAL A 71 4.73 -4.65 -6.66
N PRO A 72 5.61 -5.60 -7.01
CA PRO A 72 6.76 -5.96 -6.17
C PRO A 72 7.65 -4.74 -5.89
N THR A 73 8.08 -4.61 -4.65
CA THR A 73 9.03 -3.60 -4.16
C THR A 73 10.03 -4.26 -3.22
N ASP A 74 11.04 -3.51 -2.80
CA ASP A 74 12.02 -3.97 -1.81
C ASP A 74 11.47 -4.01 -0.38
N PHE A 75 10.24 -3.52 -0.16
CA PHE A 75 9.60 -3.49 1.15
C PHE A 75 8.57 -4.61 1.26
N ARG A 76 9.01 -5.76 1.80
CA ARG A 76 8.15 -6.93 2.00
C ARG A 76 7.63 -6.96 3.42
N VAL A 77 6.33 -7.14 3.56
CA VAL A 77 5.66 -7.25 4.86
C VAL A 77 4.95 -8.59 4.93
N ARG A 78 5.31 -9.39 5.93
CA ARG A 78 4.63 -10.65 6.21
C ARG A 78 3.82 -10.52 7.49
N VAL A 79 2.55 -10.90 7.43
CA VAL A 79 1.63 -10.90 8.56
C VAL A 79 0.92 -12.25 8.60
N GLY A 80 1.27 -13.10 9.58
CA GLY A 80 0.88 -14.49 9.58
C GLY A 80 1.36 -15.20 8.32
N GLU A 81 0.45 -15.83 7.59
CA GLU A 81 0.74 -16.54 6.33
C GLU A 81 0.68 -15.64 5.08
N ARG A 82 0.27 -14.39 5.23
CA ARG A 82 0.12 -13.45 4.11
C ARG A 82 1.36 -12.59 3.93
N SER A 83 1.64 -12.28 2.68
CA SER A 83 2.71 -11.37 2.29
C SER A 83 2.16 -10.20 1.49
N TYR A 84 2.71 -9.04 1.76
CA TYR A 84 2.34 -7.78 1.11
C TYR A 84 3.60 -7.08 0.62
N TYR A 85 3.43 -6.20 -0.37
CA TYR A 85 4.42 -5.19 -0.72
C TYR A 85 3.94 -3.83 -0.23
N ALA A 86 4.89 -3.01 0.22
CA ALA A 86 4.65 -1.62 0.61
C ALA A 86 5.42 -0.66 -0.30
N ASN A 87 5.01 0.60 -0.34
CA ASN A 87 5.64 1.55 -1.27
C ASN A 87 6.99 2.07 -0.73
N CYS A 88 7.12 2.16 0.60
CA CYS A 88 8.34 2.58 1.29
C CYS A 88 8.38 1.95 2.69
N ILE A 89 9.44 2.22 3.44
CA ILE A 89 9.57 1.70 4.82
C ILE A 89 8.47 2.23 5.76
N TRP A 90 8.01 3.47 5.57
CA TRP A 90 6.93 4.04 6.35
C TRP A 90 5.62 3.30 6.10
N ASP A 91 5.30 3.04 4.83
CA ASP A 91 4.15 2.25 4.44
C ASP A 91 4.25 0.80 4.94
N ALA A 92 5.46 0.23 4.91
CA ALA A 92 5.70 -1.12 5.41
C ALA A 92 5.34 -1.26 6.90
N VAL A 93 5.64 -0.25 7.71
CA VAL A 93 5.19 -0.18 9.12
C VAL A 93 3.68 0.09 9.22
N GLY A 94 3.12 0.80 8.26
CA GLY A 94 1.69 1.10 8.18
C GLY A 94 0.82 -0.12 7.86
N VAL A 95 1.33 -1.10 7.11
CA VAL A 95 0.57 -2.33 6.75
C VAL A 95 0.09 -3.08 7.99
N PRO A 96 0.94 -3.50 8.95
CA PRO A 96 0.46 -4.19 10.15
C PRO A 96 -0.45 -3.32 11.01
N ALA A 97 -0.24 -2.01 11.08
CA ALA A 97 -1.11 -1.10 11.81
C ALA A 97 -2.53 -1.07 11.22
N MET A 98 -2.64 -1.08 9.88
CA MET A 98 -3.94 -1.17 9.20
C MET A 98 -4.61 -2.52 9.41
N LEU A 99 -3.84 -3.60 9.36
CA LEU A 99 -4.36 -4.97 9.53
C LEU A 99 -4.74 -5.27 10.99
N ALA A 100 -4.12 -4.61 11.97
CA ALA A 100 -4.47 -4.75 13.39
C ALA A 100 -5.92 -4.38 13.71
N GLY A 101 -6.51 -3.47 12.92
CA GLY A 101 -7.95 -3.17 12.99
C GLY A 101 -8.84 -4.34 12.54
N ALA A 102 -8.30 -5.27 11.75
CA ALA A 102 -9.00 -6.43 11.22
C ALA A 102 -8.63 -7.75 11.94
N ALA A 103 -7.48 -7.79 12.66
CA ALA A 103 -7.01 -8.95 13.41
C ALA A 103 -6.14 -8.53 14.61
N PRO A 104 -6.55 -8.77 15.84
CA PRO A 104 -5.98 -8.18 17.06
C PRO A 104 -4.63 -8.73 17.52
N SER A 105 -3.78 -9.29 16.72
CA SER A 105 -2.39 -9.64 17.08
C SER A 105 -1.60 -10.18 15.88
N ALA A 106 -1.57 -9.43 14.81
CA ALA A 106 -0.78 -9.88 13.70
C ALA A 106 0.66 -9.45 13.90
N ASP A 107 1.51 -10.34 14.45
CA ASP A 107 2.94 -10.19 14.39
C ASP A 107 3.35 -10.03 12.93
N ALA A 108 4.06 -8.95 12.66
CA ALA A 108 4.52 -8.65 11.32
C ALA A 108 6.03 -8.64 11.25
N ARG A 109 6.55 -9.24 10.19
CA ARG A 109 7.96 -9.14 9.80
C ARG A 109 8.06 -8.28 8.55
N ILE A 110 8.89 -7.26 8.61
CA ILE A 110 9.22 -6.40 7.48
C ILE A 110 10.66 -6.70 7.08
N GLU A 111 10.89 -6.91 5.81
CA GLU A 111 12.18 -7.19 5.22
C GLU A 111 12.46 -6.17 4.11
N THR A 112 13.61 -5.53 4.17
CA THR A 112 14.08 -4.57 3.18
C THR A 112 15.61 -4.51 3.20
N GLU A 113 16.18 -3.62 2.41
CA GLU A 113 17.61 -3.32 2.38
C GLU A 113 17.86 -1.84 2.68
N CYS A 114 19.01 -1.56 3.23
CA CYS A 114 19.45 -0.17 3.41
C CYS A 114 19.70 0.47 2.05
N ALA A 115 19.08 1.61 1.79
CA ALA A 115 19.21 2.31 0.52
C ALA A 115 20.63 2.85 0.25
N ASP A 116 21.48 2.96 1.29
CA ASP A 116 22.85 3.46 1.19
C ASP A 116 23.87 2.35 0.93
N CYS A 117 23.76 1.22 1.64
CA CYS A 117 24.78 0.16 1.61
C CYS A 117 24.23 -1.23 1.23
N SER A 118 22.96 -1.34 0.89
CA SER A 118 22.27 -2.59 0.55
C SER A 118 22.33 -3.69 1.62
N ALA A 119 22.72 -3.33 2.84
CA ALA A 119 22.68 -4.29 3.94
C ALA A 119 21.22 -4.66 4.25
N PRO A 120 20.93 -5.94 4.53
CA PRO A 120 19.58 -6.37 4.88
C PRO A 120 19.13 -5.70 6.18
N VAL A 121 17.87 -5.26 6.21
CA VAL A 121 17.23 -4.64 7.37
C VAL A 121 15.94 -5.38 7.65
N GLY A 122 15.82 -5.90 8.86
CA GLY A 122 14.61 -6.52 9.36
C GLY A 122 13.97 -5.69 10.46
N LEU A 123 12.64 -5.56 10.38
CA LEU A 123 11.84 -4.99 11.46
C LEU A 123 10.75 -5.98 11.86
N THR A 124 10.39 -5.95 13.13
CA THR A 124 9.29 -6.75 13.67
C THR A 124 8.29 -5.82 14.35
N VAL A 125 7.02 -6.01 14.07
CA VAL A 125 5.93 -5.38 14.80
C VAL A 125 5.23 -6.47 15.59
N ASP A 126 5.31 -6.35 16.92
CA ASP A 126 4.68 -7.26 17.87
C ASP A 126 3.88 -6.43 18.89
N ALA A 127 2.61 -6.77 19.07
CA ALA A 127 1.69 -6.07 19.97
C ALA A 127 1.76 -4.53 19.82
N GLY A 128 1.90 -4.02 18.60
CA GLY A 128 2.02 -2.60 18.29
C GLY A 128 3.39 -1.98 18.61
N ARG A 129 4.37 -2.80 18.99
CA ARG A 129 5.75 -2.36 19.24
C ARG A 129 6.64 -2.68 18.05
N LEU A 130 7.32 -1.67 17.53
CA LEU A 130 8.32 -1.82 16.48
C LEU A 130 9.71 -2.09 17.09
N THR A 131 10.38 -3.11 16.57
CA THR A 131 11.80 -3.42 16.86
C THR A 131 12.55 -3.61 15.55
N THR A 132 13.86 -3.44 15.57
CA THR A 132 14.74 -3.67 14.41
C THR A 132 15.95 -4.52 14.81
N ASP A 133 16.46 -5.29 13.84
CA ASP A 133 17.71 -6.05 13.96
C ASP A 133 18.96 -5.19 13.67
N VAL A 134 18.78 -3.91 13.25
CA VAL A 134 19.86 -2.96 13.00
C VAL A 134 19.82 -1.84 14.05
N PRO A 135 20.67 -1.91 15.09
CA PRO A 135 20.72 -0.87 16.12
C PRO A 135 21.05 0.50 15.53
N GLY A 136 20.28 1.51 15.92
CA GLY A 136 20.49 2.88 15.47
C GLY A 136 19.99 3.17 14.06
N ALA A 137 19.27 2.22 13.42
CA ALA A 137 18.63 2.49 12.14
C ALA A 137 17.68 3.70 12.22
N VAL A 138 17.72 4.55 11.19
CA VAL A 138 16.85 5.72 11.07
C VAL A 138 16.09 5.67 9.73
N VAL A 139 14.85 6.12 9.74
CA VAL A 139 14.09 6.33 8.50
C VAL A 139 14.44 7.72 7.96
N HIS A 140 14.99 7.75 6.76
CA HIS A 140 15.35 8.99 6.08
C HIS A 140 14.43 9.22 4.87
N PHE A 141 13.81 10.39 4.81
CA PHE A 141 13.03 10.83 3.65
C PHE A 141 13.85 11.82 2.83
N ALA A 142 14.24 11.43 1.63
CA ALA A 142 15.02 12.28 0.71
C ALA A 142 14.24 13.54 0.28
N VAL A 143 12.90 13.46 0.29
CA VAL A 143 12.02 14.54 -0.13
C VAL A 143 10.96 14.81 0.94
N PRO A 144 10.72 16.07 1.33
CA PRO A 144 9.63 16.40 2.26
C PRO A 144 8.26 15.94 1.75
N ALA A 145 7.40 15.47 2.65
CA ALA A 145 6.07 14.91 2.33
C ALA A 145 5.22 15.83 1.44
N ALA A 146 5.32 17.15 1.61
CA ALA A 146 4.61 18.13 0.80
C ALA A 146 4.96 18.06 -0.71
N ARG A 147 6.07 17.43 -1.06
CA ARG A 147 6.56 17.29 -2.45
C ARG A 147 6.50 15.86 -2.99
N TRP A 148 6.05 14.87 -2.21
CA TRP A 148 6.01 13.48 -2.67
C TRP A 148 5.24 13.29 -3.98
N TRP A 149 4.16 14.03 -4.16
CA TRP A 149 3.34 13.95 -5.38
C TRP A 149 3.95 14.62 -6.62
N ALA A 150 5.12 15.24 -6.50
CA ALA A 150 5.86 15.71 -7.68
C ALA A 150 6.46 14.53 -8.47
N ASP A 151 6.88 13.46 -7.75
CA ASP A 151 7.29 12.18 -8.31
C ASP A 151 7.01 11.07 -7.29
N ILE A 152 5.75 10.63 -7.22
CA ILE A 152 5.31 9.67 -6.21
C ILE A 152 5.90 8.26 -6.40
N VAL A 153 6.48 7.98 -7.55
CA VAL A 153 7.14 6.69 -7.80
C VAL A 153 8.56 6.66 -7.25
N PHE A 154 9.21 7.83 -7.20
CA PHE A 154 10.55 7.99 -6.64
C PHE A 154 10.52 8.11 -5.11
N THR A 155 9.51 8.74 -4.56
CA THR A 155 9.40 9.05 -3.12
C THR A 155 8.57 8.03 -2.38
#